data_346a5a2bad42073de660fc50a616e19b
#
_entry.id   346a5a2bad42073de660fc50a616e19b
#
_cell.length_a   1.000
_cell.length_b   1.000
_cell.length_c   1.000
_cell.angle_alpha   90.00
_cell.angle_beta   90.00
_cell.angle_gamma   90.00
#
_symmetry.space_group_name_H-M   'P 1'
#
loop_
_entity.id
_entity.type
_entity.pdbx_description
1 polymer ?
#
loop_
_entity_poly.entity_id
_entity_poly.type
_entity_poly.pdbx_seq_one_letter_code
_entity_poly.pdbx_strand_id
1 'polypeptide(L)'
;MVFKLAHALLKARPVEGFDLKDFLDLVALATVADIVPLVKENRLLVRHGLKRMEQTQHNGLRALMEVAQVKGPLTSADVGFRIGPRINAAGRMDRPEDALEALMCNANVDPLPLAERLDSHNRDRQAEEQRIHKDALKCYEEEHHPDDPVIVLGSRDWHPGVVGIVASRMMRRFHKPTFIIAIDEKGIGKGSGRSIGGVSLMDAINANREHLEAGGGHAMAAGISVHEDKIADFRNGFADFVTENVSAEDRLQRLHLDALTAGLLNHLDSEPANLALDEPA
;
A
#
# COMPACT_ATOMS: atom_id res chain seq x y z
N MET A 1 0.01 18.24 -4.07
CA MET A 1 0.70 19.48 -3.60
C MET A 1 1.41 20.19 -4.74
N VAL A 2 2.29 19.55 -5.53
CA VAL A 2 3.07 20.16 -6.64
C VAL A 2 2.20 20.91 -7.65
N PHE A 3 1.08 20.33 -8.10
CA PHE A 3 0.13 20.99 -9.01
C PHE A 3 -0.40 22.32 -8.46
N LYS A 4 -0.70 22.41 -7.17
CA LYS A 4 -1.18 23.65 -6.53
C LYS A 4 -0.09 24.72 -6.46
N LEU A 5 1.14 24.30 -6.19
CA LEU A 5 2.29 25.20 -6.20
C LEU A 5 2.53 25.75 -7.62
N ALA A 6 2.54 24.87 -8.64
CA ALA A 6 2.67 25.27 -10.03
C ALA A 6 1.55 26.22 -10.47
N HIS A 7 0.30 25.97 -10.05
CA HIS A 7 -0.82 26.86 -10.31
C HIS A 7 -0.62 28.27 -9.68
N ALA A 8 -0.13 28.33 -8.44
CA ALA A 8 0.15 29.59 -7.79
C ALA A 8 1.30 30.36 -8.47
N LEU A 9 2.36 29.67 -8.90
CA LEU A 9 3.48 30.23 -9.63
C LEU A 9 3.05 30.79 -11.00
N LEU A 10 2.24 30.06 -11.75
CA LEU A 10 1.71 30.51 -13.04
C LEU A 10 0.75 31.70 -12.92
N LYS A 11 0.03 31.81 -11.80
CA LYS A 11 -0.75 33.01 -11.49
C LYS A 11 0.14 34.23 -11.26
N ALA A 12 1.26 34.06 -10.59
CA ALA A 12 2.20 35.14 -10.30
C ALA A 12 3.10 35.48 -11.50
N ARG A 13 3.45 34.47 -12.31
CA ARG A 13 4.32 34.57 -13.49
C ARG A 13 3.74 33.69 -14.61
N PRO A 14 2.81 34.21 -15.43
CA PRO A 14 2.27 33.47 -16.56
C PRO A 14 3.36 33.08 -17.56
N VAL A 15 3.26 31.86 -18.10
CA VAL A 15 4.13 31.34 -19.17
C VAL A 15 3.26 31.13 -20.38
N GLU A 16 3.57 31.82 -21.48
CA GLU A 16 2.82 31.70 -22.72
C GLU A 16 2.93 30.30 -23.30
N GLY A 17 1.83 29.75 -23.79
CA GLY A 17 1.76 28.41 -24.39
C GLY A 17 1.80 27.25 -23.38
N PHE A 18 1.84 27.51 -22.07
CA PHE A 18 1.84 26.46 -21.05
C PHE A 18 0.48 26.38 -20.35
N ASP A 19 -0.23 25.24 -20.52
CA ASP A 19 -1.46 24.94 -19.77
C ASP A 19 -1.22 23.83 -18.74
N LEU A 20 -1.29 24.19 -17.47
CA LEU A 20 -1.14 23.24 -16.36
C LEU A 20 -2.17 22.11 -16.37
N LYS A 21 -3.32 22.31 -17.03
CA LYS A 21 -4.33 21.25 -17.18
C LYS A 21 -3.84 20.07 -18.00
N ASP A 22 -2.81 20.26 -18.81
CA ASP A 22 -2.19 19.16 -19.59
C ASP A 22 -1.61 18.05 -18.68
N PHE A 23 -1.33 18.36 -17.44
CA PHE A 23 -0.78 17.44 -16.44
C PHE A 23 -1.84 16.86 -15.47
N LEU A 24 -3.14 17.09 -15.72
CA LEU A 24 -4.19 16.56 -14.84
C LEU A 24 -4.26 15.05 -14.84
N ASP A 25 -3.87 14.39 -15.92
CA ASP A 25 -3.74 12.92 -15.99
C ASP A 25 -2.71 12.39 -14.99
N LEU A 26 -1.52 13.00 -14.92
CA LEU A 26 -0.49 12.65 -13.93
C LEU A 26 -0.92 13.00 -12.50
N VAL A 27 -1.70 14.07 -12.32
CA VAL A 27 -2.29 14.42 -11.01
C VAL A 27 -3.29 13.35 -10.57
N ALA A 28 -4.16 12.87 -11.47
CA ALA A 28 -5.10 11.80 -11.18
C ALA A 28 -4.36 10.50 -10.87
N LEU A 29 -3.36 10.15 -11.69
CA LEU A 29 -2.51 8.98 -11.48
C LEU A 29 -1.90 8.99 -10.07
N ALA A 30 -1.19 10.06 -9.72
CA ALA A 30 -0.53 10.16 -8.42
C ALA A 30 -1.53 10.16 -7.25
N THR A 31 -2.65 10.91 -7.38
CA THR A 31 -3.66 11.03 -6.32
C THR A 31 -4.32 9.68 -6.01
N VAL A 32 -4.62 8.89 -7.04
CA VAL A 32 -5.26 7.57 -6.87
C VAL A 32 -4.25 6.52 -6.42
N ALA A 33 -3.07 6.47 -7.06
CA ALA A 33 -2.05 5.48 -6.73
C ALA A 33 -1.52 5.59 -5.30
N ASP A 34 -1.53 6.81 -4.73
CA ASP A 34 -1.11 7.10 -3.35
C ASP A 34 -2.30 7.09 -2.35
N ILE A 35 -3.47 6.65 -2.80
CA ILE A 35 -4.69 6.50 -1.97
C ILE A 35 -5.05 7.80 -1.23
N VAL A 36 -4.83 8.95 -1.88
CA VAL A 36 -5.20 10.25 -1.31
C VAL A 36 -6.72 10.37 -1.23
N PRO A 37 -7.30 10.84 -0.11
CA PRO A 37 -8.76 10.96 0.02
C PRO A 37 -9.39 11.78 -1.12
N LEU A 38 -10.37 11.20 -1.83
CA LEU A 38 -11.07 11.81 -2.96
C LEU A 38 -12.20 12.73 -2.48
N VAL A 39 -11.84 13.69 -1.64
CA VAL A 39 -12.76 14.71 -1.10
C VAL A 39 -12.44 16.09 -1.68
N LYS A 40 -13.41 17.00 -1.61
CA LYS A 40 -13.27 18.41 -2.03
C LYS A 40 -12.62 18.50 -3.43
N GLU A 41 -11.54 19.28 -3.55
CA GLU A 41 -10.84 19.51 -4.82
C GLU A 41 -10.15 18.28 -5.40
N ASN A 42 -9.66 17.34 -4.56
CA ASN A 42 -9.05 16.11 -5.05
C ASN A 42 -10.02 15.32 -5.92
N ARG A 43 -11.30 15.26 -5.52
CA ARG A 43 -12.34 14.59 -6.31
C ARG A 43 -12.51 15.22 -7.68
N LEU A 44 -12.48 16.56 -7.77
CA LEU A 44 -12.59 17.28 -9.04
C LEU A 44 -11.35 17.08 -9.90
N LEU A 45 -10.16 17.19 -9.32
CA LEU A 45 -8.89 16.98 -10.03
C LEU A 45 -8.82 15.57 -10.61
N VAL A 46 -9.16 14.54 -9.82
CA VAL A 46 -9.17 13.15 -10.29
C VAL A 46 -10.24 12.94 -11.38
N ARG A 47 -11.45 13.46 -11.21
CA ARG A 47 -12.51 13.35 -12.23
C ARG A 47 -12.08 13.92 -13.58
N HIS A 48 -11.48 15.12 -13.58
CA HIS A 48 -10.98 15.74 -14.82
C HIS A 48 -9.71 15.09 -15.33
N GLY A 49 -8.85 14.64 -14.43
CA GLY A 49 -7.62 13.96 -14.79
C GLY A 49 -7.85 12.58 -15.43
N LEU A 50 -8.82 11.80 -14.96
CA LEU A 50 -9.21 10.53 -15.60
C LEU A 50 -9.70 10.74 -17.04
N LYS A 51 -10.54 11.77 -17.29
CA LYS A 51 -10.96 12.13 -18.65
C LYS A 51 -9.79 12.57 -19.53
N ARG A 52 -8.83 13.32 -18.95
CA ARG A 52 -7.63 13.73 -19.67
C ARG A 52 -6.74 12.54 -19.97
N MET A 53 -6.63 11.57 -19.07
CA MET A 53 -5.84 10.35 -19.21
C MET A 53 -6.31 9.50 -20.39
N GLU A 54 -7.62 9.45 -20.71
CA GLU A 54 -8.15 8.74 -21.90
C GLU A 54 -7.53 9.25 -23.20
N GLN A 55 -7.10 10.51 -23.23
CA GLN A 55 -6.48 11.19 -24.38
C GLN A 55 -5.12 11.77 -24.03
N THR A 56 -4.37 11.07 -23.15
CA THR A 56 -3.09 11.55 -22.64
C THR A 56 -2.10 11.83 -23.75
N GLN A 57 -1.36 12.93 -23.61
CA GLN A 57 -0.23 13.27 -24.47
C GLN A 57 1.09 12.68 -23.94
N HIS A 58 1.08 12.11 -22.75
CA HIS A 58 2.24 11.46 -22.16
C HIS A 58 2.42 10.06 -22.74
N ASN A 59 3.35 9.90 -23.68
CA ASN A 59 3.56 8.65 -24.42
C ASN A 59 3.81 7.44 -23.52
N GLY A 60 4.59 7.61 -22.45
CA GLY A 60 4.87 6.54 -21.51
C GLY A 60 3.63 6.11 -20.71
N LEU A 61 2.78 7.05 -20.32
CA LEU A 61 1.52 6.72 -19.66
C LEU A 61 0.57 5.96 -20.62
N ARG A 62 0.54 6.36 -21.88
CA ARG A 62 -0.25 5.66 -22.94
C ARG A 62 0.23 4.22 -23.12
N ALA A 63 1.53 3.99 -23.26
CA ALA A 63 2.11 2.66 -23.38
C ALA A 63 1.84 1.81 -22.12
N LEU A 64 1.92 2.41 -20.95
CA LEU A 64 1.62 1.72 -19.70
C LEU A 64 0.13 1.30 -19.61
N MET A 65 -0.80 2.14 -20.09
CA MET A 65 -2.22 1.81 -20.17
C MET A 65 -2.46 0.67 -21.17
N GLU A 66 -1.75 0.65 -22.29
CA GLU A 66 -1.82 -0.41 -23.30
C GLU A 66 -1.36 -1.75 -22.72
N VAL A 67 -0.16 -1.79 -22.12
CA VAL A 67 0.40 -2.98 -21.46
C VAL A 67 -0.49 -3.46 -20.31
N ALA A 68 -1.10 -2.52 -19.57
CA ALA A 68 -2.08 -2.82 -18.53
C ALA A 68 -3.44 -3.29 -19.07
N GLN A 69 -3.63 -3.30 -20.42
CA GLN A 69 -4.88 -3.67 -21.09
C GLN A 69 -6.10 -2.87 -20.60
N VAL A 70 -5.90 -1.59 -20.29
CA VAL A 70 -6.98 -0.71 -19.86
C VAL A 70 -7.81 -0.33 -21.09
N LYS A 71 -9.12 -0.61 -21.06
CA LYS A 71 -10.06 -0.37 -22.17
C LYS A 71 -11.32 0.35 -21.67
N GLY A 72 -11.86 1.21 -22.50
CA GLY A 72 -13.11 1.94 -22.22
C GLY A 72 -12.90 3.17 -21.34
N PRO A 73 -13.98 3.74 -20.81
CA PRO A 73 -13.89 4.87 -19.91
C PRO A 73 -13.08 4.54 -18.65
N LEU A 74 -12.06 5.38 -18.37
CA LEU A 74 -11.17 5.17 -17.23
C LEU A 74 -11.85 5.43 -15.90
N THR A 75 -11.62 4.53 -14.96
CA THR A 75 -12.06 4.64 -13.58
C THR A 75 -10.88 4.77 -12.62
N SER A 76 -11.13 5.21 -11.38
CA SER A 76 -10.11 5.18 -10.33
C SER A 76 -9.63 3.75 -10.02
N ALA A 77 -10.48 2.73 -10.21
CA ALA A 77 -10.09 1.34 -10.07
C ALA A 77 -9.03 0.92 -11.10
N ASP A 78 -9.14 1.33 -12.36
CA ASP A 78 -8.10 1.06 -13.36
C ASP A 78 -6.75 1.65 -12.97
N VAL A 79 -6.77 2.88 -12.44
CA VAL A 79 -5.55 3.53 -11.96
C VAL A 79 -4.99 2.80 -10.72
N GLY A 80 -5.85 2.51 -9.73
CA GLY A 80 -5.42 1.93 -8.46
C GLY A 80 -4.98 0.47 -8.55
N PHE A 81 -5.62 -0.33 -9.43
CA PHE A 81 -5.38 -1.78 -9.49
C PHE A 81 -4.65 -2.26 -10.75
N ARG A 82 -4.56 -1.44 -11.80
CA ARG A 82 -3.91 -1.83 -13.06
C ARG A 82 -2.70 -0.98 -13.38
N ILE A 83 -2.79 0.35 -13.33
CA ILE A 83 -1.69 1.25 -13.71
C ILE A 83 -0.73 1.48 -12.54
N GLY A 84 -1.25 1.94 -11.40
CA GLY A 84 -0.45 2.27 -10.21
C GLY A 84 0.44 1.13 -9.70
N PRO A 85 -0.03 -0.13 -9.62
CA PRO A 85 0.80 -1.25 -9.19
C PRO A 85 2.05 -1.49 -10.04
N ARG A 86 2.01 -1.22 -11.35
CA ARG A 86 3.16 -1.35 -12.25
C ARG A 86 4.22 -0.29 -11.97
N ILE A 87 3.79 0.94 -11.75
CA ILE A 87 4.68 2.06 -11.36
C ILE A 87 5.32 1.76 -10.00
N ASN A 88 4.51 1.35 -9.01
CA ASN A 88 4.98 1.08 -7.67
C ASN A 88 5.91 -0.15 -7.59
N ALA A 89 5.78 -1.11 -8.52
CA ALA A 89 6.61 -2.31 -8.54
C ALA A 89 8.08 -2.00 -8.85
N ALA A 90 8.38 -1.01 -9.67
CA ALA A 90 9.76 -0.62 -9.99
C ALA A 90 10.57 -0.34 -8.71
N GLY A 91 10.07 0.52 -7.82
CA GLY A 91 10.75 0.86 -6.57
C GLY A 91 10.74 -0.24 -5.50
N ARG A 92 10.00 -1.33 -5.72
CA ARG A 92 9.99 -2.49 -4.80
C ARG A 92 10.93 -3.60 -5.25
N MET A 93 11.03 -3.82 -6.55
CA MET A 93 11.75 -4.97 -7.13
C MET A 93 13.14 -4.61 -7.63
N ASP A 94 13.33 -3.36 -8.12
CA ASP A 94 14.59 -2.90 -8.70
C ASP A 94 14.74 -1.38 -8.52
N ARG A 95 14.64 -0.60 -9.58
CA ARG A 95 14.96 0.82 -9.64
C ARG A 95 13.70 1.68 -9.82
N PRO A 96 13.39 2.58 -8.88
CA PRO A 96 12.26 3.51 -9.04
C PRO A 96 12.41 4.46 -10.24
N GLU A 97 13.65 4.69 -10.71
CA GLU A 97 13.96 5.51 -11.86
C GLU A 97 13.31 4.97 -13.14
N ASP A 98 13.13 3.65 -13.28
CA ASP A 98 12.47 3.04 -14.44
C ASP A 98 11.04 3.56 -14.61
N ALA A 99 10.32 3.78 -13.52
CA ALA A 99 8.98 4.36 -13.55
C ALA A 99 9.02 5.84 -13.95
N LEU A 100 10.01 6.60 -13.46
CA LEU A 100 10.18 8.00 -13.82
C LEU A 100 10.54 8.14 -15.30
N GLU A 101 11.47 7.34 -15.80
CA GLU A 101 11.87 7.31 -17.22
C GLU A 101 10.67 7.01 -18.11
N ALA A 102 9.84 6.04 -17.73
CA ALA A 102 8.64 5.70 -18.47
C ALA A 102 7.64 6.88 -18.51
N LEU A 103 7.38 7.55 -17.40
CA LEU A 103 6.43 8.67 -17.34
C LEU A 103 6.96 9.95 -18.01
N MET A 104 8.29 10.18 -18.01
CA MET A 104 8.93 11.34 -18.63
C MET A 104 9.38 11.08 -20.08
N CYS A 105 9.07 9.93 -20.65
CA CYS A 105 9.47 9.55 -22.00
C CYS A 105 9.02 10.60 -23.02
N ASN A 106 9.98 11.14 -23.77
CA ASN A 106 9.73 12.12 -24.81
C ASN A 106 9.33 11.45 -26.15
N ALA A 107 8.91 12.27 -27.12
CA ALA A 107 8.39 11.79 -28.40
C ALA A 107 9.42 11.01 -29.26
N ASN A 108 10.71 11.09 -28.96
CA ASN A 108 11.78 10.45 -29.74
C ASN A 108 12.19 9.08 -29.16
N VAL A 109 11.63 8.66 -28.04
CA VAL A 109 11.92 7.39 -27.38
C VAL A 109 10.66 6.50 -27.48
N ASP A 110 10.84 5.25 -27.92
CA ASP A 110 9.77 4.28 -27.87
C ASP A 110 9.44 3.95 -26.40
N PRO A 111 8.23 4.26 -25.94
CA PRO A 111 7.84 4.04 -24.55
C PRO A 111 7.52 2.57 -24.24
N LEU A 112 7.26 1.73 -25.26
CA LEU A 112 6.76 0.37 -25.06
C LEU A 112 7.73 -0.52 -24.26
N PRO A 113 9.06 -0.55 -24.55
CA PRO A 113 9.99 -1.35 -23.76
C PRO A 113 10.04 -0.95 -22.26
N LEU A 114 9.86 0.34 -21.97
CA LEU A 114 9.82 0.83 -20.59
C LEU A 114 8.54 0.35 -19.88
N ALA A 115 7.40 0.44 -20.55
CA ALA A 115 6.11 -0.04 -20.01
C ALA A 115 6.11 -1.56 -19.80
N GLU A 116 6.68 -2.33 -20.72
CA GLU A 116 6.83 -3.80 -20.60
C GLU A 116 7.75 -4.18 -19.42
N ARG A 117 8.82 -3.42 -19.18
CA ARG A 117 9.69 -3.61 -18.01
C ARG A 117 8.91 -3.40 -16.70
N LEU A 118 8.13 -2.33 -16.61
CA LEU A 118 7.27 -2.08 -15.43
C LEU A 118 6.23 -3.20 -15.22
N ASP A 119 5.69 -3.75 -16.29
CA ASP A 119 4.78 -4.89 -16.21
C ASP A 119 5.50 -6.16 -15.73
N SER A 120 6.73 -6.41 -16.18
CA SER A 120 7.54 -7.52 -15.68
C SER A 120 7.80 -7.37 -14.18
N HIS A 121 8.29 -6.21 -13.73
CA HIS A 121 8.47 -5.96 -12.30
C HIS A 121 7.20 -6.16 -11.48
N ASN A 122 6.05 -5.79 -12.02
CA ASN A 122 4.78 -6.02 -11.33
C ASN A 122 4.41 -7.50 -11.25
N ARG A 123 4.66 -8.29 -12.32
CA ARG A 123 4.47 -9.76 -12.29
C ARG A 123 5.39 -10.43 -11.27
N ASP A 124 6.67 -10.06 -11.28
CA ASP A 124 7.67 -10.59 -10.34
C ASP A 124 7.31 -10.25 -8.89
N ARG A 125 6.88 -9.00 -8.65
CA ARG A 125 6.38 -8.56 -7.35
C ARG A 125 5.16 -9.39 -6.91
N GLN A 126 4.20 -9.66 -7.81
CA GLN A 126 3.00 -10.46 -7.49
C GLN A 126 3.36 -11.92 -7.17
N ALA A 127 4.26 -12.52 -7.94
CA ALA A 127 4.73 -13.89 -7.68
C ALA A 127 5.43 -14.00 -6.32
N GLU A 128 6.32 -13.04 -6.04
CA GLU A 128 7.04 -12.99 -4.78
C GLU A 128 6.12 -12.71 -3.58
N GLU A 129 5.13 -11.84 -3.75
CA GLU A 129 4.10 -11.57 -2.75
C GLU A 129 3.30 -12.83 -2.40
N GLN A 130 2.88 -13.60 -3.40
CA GLN A 130 2.14 -14.84 -3.19
C GLN A 130 3.01 -15.89 -2.49
N ARG A 131 4.28 -16.02 -2.89
CA ARG A 131 5.24 -16.94 -2.28
C ARG A 131 5.45 -16.60 -0.80
N ILE A 132 5.79 -15.34 -0.50
CA ILE A 132 6.05 -14.89 0.88
C ILE A 132 4.77 -15.00 1.72
N HIS A 133 3.60 -14.66 1.17
CA HIS A 133 2.34 -14.75 1.93
C HIS A 133 2.02 -16.20 2.31
N LYS A 134 2.21 -17.17 1.40
CA LYS A 134 2.02 -18.59 1.69
C LYS A 134 2.99 -19.08 2.76
N ASP A 135 4.24 -18.65 2.67
CA ASP A 135 5.27 -19.00 3.65
C ASP A 135 4.99 -18.39 5.02
N ALA A 136 4.60 -17.11 5.05
CA ALA A 136 4.23 -16.42 6.29
C ALA A 136 3.01 -17.04 6.99
N LEU A 137 2.04 -17.58 6.23
CA LEU A 137 0.93 -18.34 6.81
C LEU A 137 1.40 -19.62 7.49
N LYS A 138 2.32 -20.34 6.86
CA LYS A 138 2.91 -21.55 7.44
C LYS A 138 3.69 -21.21 8.71
N CYS A 139 4.57 -20.21 8.67
CA CYS A 139 5.30 -19.75 9.86
C CYS A 139 4.35 -19.32 10.99
N TYR A 140 3.24 -18.66 10.65
CA TYR A 140 2.23 -18.27 11.65
C TYR A 140 1.60 -19.48 12.32
N GLU A 141 1.26 -20.53 11.58
CA GLU A 141 0.69 -21.76 12.13
C GLU A 141 1.69 -22.53 13.01
N GLU A 142 2.99 -22.42 12.72
CA GLU A 142 4.06 -23.10 13.47
C GLU A 142 4.54 -22.31 14.70
N GLU A 143 4.54 -20.98 14.66
CA GLU A 143 5.18 -20.12 15.66
C GLU A 143 4.22 -19.34 16.56
N HIS A 144 2.94 -19.21 16.20
CA HIS A 144 1.97 -18.36 16.90
C HIS A 144 0.77 -19.14 17.41
N HIS A 145 0.30 -18.73 18.60
CA HIS A 145 -0.98 -19.20 19.11
C HIS A 145 -2.13 -18.31 18.62
N PRO A 146 -3.34 -18.87 18.39
CA PRO A 146 -4.50 -18.05 18.00
C PRO A 146 -4.81 -16.87 18.93
N ASP A 147 -4.46 -16.98 20.20
CA ASP A 147 -4.71 -15.93 21.22
C ASP A 147 -3.58 -14.87 21.28
N ASP A 148 -2.46 -15.05 20.58
CA ASP A 148 -1.40 -14.05 20.54
C ASP A 148 -1.94 -12.71 20.04
N PRO A 149 -1.68 -11.59 20.73
CA PRO A 149 -2.25 -10.29 20.37
C PRO A 149 -1.62 -9.65 19.14
N VAL A 150 -0.49 -10.16 18.69
CA VAL A 150 0.33 -9.62 17.59
C VAL A 150 0.86 -10.72 16.67
N ILE A 151 1.34 -10.34 15.49
CA ILE A 151 2.07 -11.23 14.59
C ILE A 151 3.44 -10.61 14.30
N VAL A 152 4.52 -11.33 14.60
CA VAL A 152 5.89 -10.93 14.24
C VAL A 152 6.60 -12.15 13.66
N LEU A 153 6.89 -12.10 12.37
CA LEU A 153 7.52 -13.18 11.62
C LEU A 153 8.73 -12.67 10.86
N GLY A 154 9.79 -13.48 10.81
CA GLY A 154 11.01 -13.16 10.08
C GLY A 154 11.55 -14.33 9.28
N SER A 155 12.10 -14.05 8.10
CA SER A 155 12.77 -15.07 7.28
C SER A 155 13.89 -14.46 6.43
N ARG A 156 14.93 -15.24 6.19
CA ARG A 156 16.04 -14.91 5.28
C ARG A 156 15.64 -15.01 3.80
N ASP A 157 14.58 -15.76 3.51
CA ASP A 157 14.09 -15.99 2.16
C ASP A 157 13.11 -14.90 1.67
N TRP A 158 12.79 -13.91 2.50
CA TRP A 158 11.80 -12.89 2.15
C TRP A 158 12.41 -11.64 1.53
N HIS A 159 11.74 -11.10 0.51
CA HIS A 159 12.19 -9.90 -0.18
C HIS A 159 11.76 -8.63 0.55
N PRO A 160 12.68 -7.70 0.91
CA PRO A 160 12.37 -6.52 1.73
C PRO A 160 11.39 -5.55 1.06
N GLY A 161 11.33 -5.49 -0.29
CA GLY A 161 10.39 -4.65 -1.04
C GLY A 161 8.93 -5.12 -0.98
N VAL A 162 8.68 -6.37 -0.52
CA VAL A 162 7.37 -7.03 -0.56
C VAL A 162 6.78 -7.27 0.82
N VAL A 163 7.60 -7.38 1.87
CA VAL A 163 7.14 -7.69 3.24
C VAL A 163 6.05 -6.74 3.76
N GLY A 164 6.04 -5.47 3.33
CA GLY A 164 5.00 -4.52 3.71
C GLY A 164 3.62 -4.82 3.13
N ILE A 165 3.57 -5.46 1.95
CA ILE A 165 2.31 -5.91 1.35
C ILE A 165 1.80 -7.15 2.09
N VAL A 166 2.71 -8.08 2.38
CA VAL A 166 2.39 -9.30 3.15
C VAL A 166 1.93 -8.95 4.56
N ALA A 167 2.58 -7.98 5.24
CA ALA A 167 2.14 -7.48 6.54
C ALA A 167 0.70 -6.97 6.49
N SER A 168 0.33 -6.23 5.43
CA SER A 168 -1.05 -5.76 5.23
C SER A 168 -2.05 -6.91 5.06
N ARG A 169 -1.68 -7.98 4.33
CA ARG A 169 -2.54 -9.16 4.13
C ARG A 169 -2.72 -9.96 5.42
N MET A 170 -1.63 -10.21 6.14
CA MET A 170 -1.67 -10.92 7.42
C MET A 170 -2.50 -10.16 8.45
N MET A 171 -2.27 -8.84 8.57
CA MET A 171 -3.03 -7.96 9.45
C MET A 171 -4.54 -8.01 9.16
N ARG A 172 -4.95 -7.93 7.88
CA ARG A 172 -6.37 -8.00 7.50
C ARG A 172 -6.97 -9.37 7.79
N ARG A 173 -6.25 -10.46 7.48
CA ARG A 173 -6.75 -11.84 7.66
C ARG A 173 -6.98 -12.19 9.12
N PHE A 174 -6.05 -11.81 10.00
CA PHE A 174 -6.09 -12.18 11.42
C PHE A 174 -6.57 -11.05 12.33
N HIS A 175 -6.77 -9.86 11.77
CA HIS A 175 -7.12 -8.64 12.51
C HIS A 175 -6.18 -8.39 13.71
N LYS A 176 -4.86 -8.52 13.47
CA LYS A 176 -3.81 -8.34 14.48
C LYS A 176 -2.72 -7.41 13.97
N PRO A 177 -2.17 -6.53 14.83
CA PRO A 177 -0.98 -5.75 14.45
C PRO A 177 0.14 -6.72 14.05
N THR A 178 0.76 -6.45 12.91
CA THR A 178 1.65 -7.42 12.25
C THR A 178 2.95 -6.77 11.80
N PHE A 179 4.09 -7.38 12.12
CA PHE A 179 5.39 -7.12 11.50
C PHE A 179 5.85 -8.33 10.69
N ILE A 180 6.24 -8.10 9.44
CA ILE A 180 6.89 -9.07 8.56
C ILE A 180 8.29 -8.57 8.25
N ILE A 181 9.31 -9.43 8.49
CA ILE A 181 10.71 -9.04 8.55
C ILE A 181 11.52 -9.85 7.53
N ALA A 182 12.19 -9.18 6.60
CA ALA A 182 13.17 -9.78 5.70
C ALA A 182 14.56 -9.67 6.35
N ILE A 183 15.25 -10.79 6.53
CA ILE A 183 16.55 -10.86 7.19
C ILE A 183 17.64 -10.99 6.12
N ASP A 184 18.64 -10.13 6.16
CA ASP A 184 19.78 -10.16 5.23
C ASP A 184 20.86 -11.19 5.65
N GLU A 185 21.89 -11.35 4.82
CA GLU A 185 23.00 -12.27 5.06
C GLU A 185 23.80 -11.95 6.35
N LYS A 186 23.72 -10.70 6.83
CA LYS A 186 24.39 -10.25 8.05
C LYS A 186 23.54 -10.45 9.30
N GLY A 187 22.33 -11.03 9.17
CA GLY A 187 21.40 -11.21 10.28
C GLY A 187 20.63 -9.95 10.65
N ILE A 188 20.65 -8.90 9.80
CA ILE A 188 19.88 -7.69 10.04
C ILE A 188 18.53 -7.80 9.33
N GLY A 189 17.47 -7.81 10.12
CA GLY A 189 16.09 -7.81 9.65
C GLY A 189 15.56 -6.41 9.34
N LYS A 190 14.98 -6.23 8.15
CA LYS A 190 14.19 -5.06 7.79
C LYS A 190 12.72 -5.43 7.84
N GLY A 191 12.01 -4.94 8.85
CA GLY A 191 10.61 -5.24 9.10
C GLY A 191 9.69 -4.11 8.63
N SER A 192 8.54 -4.51 8.12
CA SER A 192 7.42 -3.61 7.82
C SER A 192 6.21 -3.97 8.66
N GLY A 193 5.72 -3.00 9.43
CA GLY A 193 4.57 -3.14 10.32
C GLY A 193 3.29 -2.55 9.72
N ARG A 194 2.18 -3.21 10.03
CA ARG A 194 0.82 -2.73 9.77
C ARG A 194 -0.04 -2.95 11.01
N SER A 195 -0.91 -2.00 11.31
CA SER A 195 -1.73 -2.05 12.53
C SER A 195 -3.21 -2.02 12.26
N ILE A 196 -3.95 -2.42 13.28
CA ILE A 196 -5.40 -2.28 13.39
C ILE A 196 -5.74 -0.99 14.17
N GLY A 197 -7.01 -0.56 14.11
CA GLY A 197 -7.48 0.55 14.95
C GLY A 197 -7.21 0.27 16.44
N GLY A 198 -6.87 1.30 17.18
CA GLY A 198 -6.57 1.19 18.62
C GLY A 198 -5.12 0.83 18.97
N VAL A 199 -4.30 0.33 18.04
CA VAL A 199 -2.91 -0.04 18.32
C VAL A 199 -1.93 0.86 17.56
N SER A 200 -1.15 1.67 18.27
CA SER A 200 -0.09 2.51 17.70
C SER A 200 1.22 1.74 17.58
N LEU A 201 1.69 1.52 16.34
CA LEU A 201 3.01 0.90 16.11
C LEU A 201 4.15 1.79 16.62
N MET A 202 4.00 3.10 16.56
CA MET A 202 5.06 3.99 17.04
C MET A 202 5.26 3.91 18.55
N ASP A 203 4.16 3.81 19.31
CA ASP A 203 4.24 3.66 20.75
C ASP A 203 4.81 2.29 21.12
N ALA A 204 4.40 1.23 20.42
CA ALA A 204 4.98 -0.10 20.57
C ALA A 204 6.47 -0.14 20.24
N ILE A 205 6.92 0.50 19.14
CA ILE A 205 8.34 0.61 18.77
C ILE A 205 9.11 1.37 19.86
N ASN A 206 8.55 2.47 20.39
CA ASN A 206 9.20 3.26 21.42
C ASN A 206 9.35 2.49 22.75
N ALA A 207 8.34 1.70 23.10
CA ALA A 207 8.37 0.84 24.29
C ALA A 207 9.37 -0.33 24.18
N ASN A 208 9.76 -0.70 22.96
CA ASN A 208 10.64 -1.85 22.67
C ASN A 208 11.96 -1.44 21.98
N ARG A 209 12.42 -0.20 22.21
CA ARG A 209 13.62 0.35 21.56
C ARG A 209 14.89 -0.47 21.81
N GLU A 210 15.04 -1.08 22.97
CA GLU A 210 16.19 -1.89 23.36
C GLU A 210 16.38 -3.15 22.50
N HIS A 211 15.32 -3.63 21.86
CA HIS A 211 15.36 -4.79 20.96
C HIS A 211 15.60 -4.42 19.50
N LEU A 212 15.62 -3.12 19.17
CA LEU A 212 15.66 -2.62 17.79
C LEU A 212 16.93 -1.81 17.51
N GLU A 213 17.52 -2.02 16.33
CA GLU A 213 18.58 -1.16 15.79
C GLU A 213 18.02 0.21 15.36
N ALA A 214 16.85 0.21 14.74
CA ALA A 214 16.14 1.39 14.29
C ALA A 214 14.63 1.12 14.16
N GLY A 215 13.83 2.17 14.22
CA GLY A 215 12.39 2.06 13.97
C GLY A 215 11.73 3.42 13.86
N GLY A 216 10.72 3.51 13.00
CA GLY A 216 9.99 4.75 12.77
C GLY A 216 8.82 4.57 11.81
N GLY A 217 7.98 5.61 11.71
CA GLY A 217 6.80 5.61 10.84
C GLY A 217 5.63 6.35 11.46
N HIS A 218 4.46 5.76 11.37
CA HIS A 218 3.19 6.29 11.87
C HIS A 218 2.44 5.23 12.69
N ALA A 219 1.38 5.62 13.38
CA ALA A 219 0.60 4.71 14.20
C ALA A 219 0.15 3.44 13.45
N MET A 220 -0.29 3.56 12.18
CA MET A 220 -0.85 2.46 11.40
C MET A 220 0.15 1.74 10.49
N ALA A 221 1.33 2.34 10.22
CA ALA A 221 2.34 1.76 9.35
C ALA A 221 3.73 2.24 9.79
N ALA A 222 4.63 1.30 10.04
CA ALA A 222 5.98 1.59 10.53
C ALA A 222 7.01 0.63 9.93
N GLY A 223 8.27 1.04 9.95
CA GLY A 223 9.42 0.21 9.60
C GLY A 223 10.33 0.02 10.81
N ILE A 224 10.96 -1.15 10.89
CA ILE A 224 11.97 -1.46 11.92
C ILE A 224 13.21 -2.07 11.28
N SER A 225 14.34 -1.90 11.96
CA SER A 225 15.55 -2.68 11.78
C SER A 225 15.85 -3.42 13.07
N VAL A 226 16.07 -4.74 13.00
CA VAL A 226 16.22 -5.61 14.16
C VAL A 226 17.23 -6.71 13.85
N HIS A 227 18.13 -7.05 14.80
CA HIS A 227 18.97 -8.23 14.64
C HIS A 227 18.12 -9.50 14.78
N GLU A 228 18.45 -10.54 14.00
CA GLU A 228 17.64 -11.78 13.99
C GLU A 228 17.48 -12.41 15.38
N ASP A 229 18.54 -12.37 16.21
CA ASP A 229 18.53 -12.90 17.57
C ASP A 229 17.56 -12.12 18.51
N LYS A 230 17.15 -10.92 18.09
CA LYS A 230 16.26 -10.02 18.86
C LYS A 230 14.80 -10.03 18.37
N ILE A 231 14.49 -10.78 17.31
CA ILE A 231 13.13 -10.85 16.79
C ILE A 231 12.17 -11.44 17.82
N ALA A 232 12.60 -12.48 18.55
CA ALA A 232 11.76 -13.09 19.58
C ALA A 232 11.55 -12.15 20.77
N ASP A 233 12.60 -11.43 21.22
CA ASP A 233 12.49 -10.44 22.29
C ASP A 233 11.52 -9.31 21.88
N PHE A 234 11.66 -8.79 20.66
CA PHE A 234 10.74 -7.78 20.12
C PHE A 234 9.31 -8.29 20.02
N ARG A 235 9.09 -9.55 19.57
CA ARG A 235 7.76 -10.18 19.52
C ARG A 235 7.10 -10.18 20.89
N ASN A 236 7.82 -10.64 21.91
CA ASN A 236 7.31 -10.73 23.27
C ASN A 236 6.98 -9.34 23.84
N GLY A 237 7.91 -8.40 23.77
CA GLY A 237 7.68 -7.04 24.24
C GLY A 237 6.56 -6.31 23.49
N PHE A 238 6.40 -6.59 22.19
CA PHE A 238 5.27 -6.04 21.43
C PHE A 238 3.92 -6.66 21.87
N ALA A 239 3.89 -7.98 22.14
CA ALA A 239 2.73 -8.65 22.67
C ALA A 239 2.32 -8.13 24.06
N ASP A 240 3.30 -7.96 24.94
CA ASP A 240 3.11 -7.41 26.29
C ASP A 240 2.57 -5.98 26.20
N PHE A 241 3.19 -5.13 25.37
CA PHE A 241 2.72 -3.76 25.13
C PHE A 241 1.25 -3.72 24.71
N VAL A 242 0.86 -4.54 23.73
CA VAL A 242 -0.52 -4.56 23.24
C VAL A 242 -1.48 -5.08 24.30
N THR A 243 -1.08 -6.07 25.09
CA THR A 243 -1.91 -6.66 26.15
C THR A 243 -2.15 -5.67 27.27
N GLU A 244 -1.13 -4.92 27.68
CA GLU A 244 -1.18 -3.98 28.80
C GLU A 244 -1.86 -2.64 28.44
N ASN A 245 -1.68 -2.17 27.20
CA ASN A 245 -2.05 -0.80 26.82
C ASN A 245 -3.29 -0.71 25.91
N VAL A 246 -3.78 -1.84 25.38
CA VAL A 246 -4.90 -1.84 24.41
C VAL A 246 -6.01 -2.76 24.90
N SER A 247 -7.19 -2.20 25.15
CA SER A 247 -8.33 -2.98 25.61
C SER A 247 -8.77 -4.03 24.58
N ALA A 248 -9.41 -5.11 25.05
CA ALA A 248 -9.99 -6.11 24.16
C ALA A 248 -11.03 -5.50 23.21
N GLU A 249 -11.78 -4.50 23.68
CA GLU A 249 -12.79 -3.79 22.88
C GLU A 249 -12.18 -2.97 21.74
N ASP A 250 -11.01 -2.33 21.96
CA ASP A 250 -10.31 -1.56 20.94
C ASP A 250 -9.64 -2.46 19.88
N ARG A 251 -9.50 -3.74 20.18
CA ARG A 251 -8.97 -4.76 19.23
C ARG A 251 -10.07 -5.45 18.41
N LEU A 252 -11.35 -5.15 18.69
CA LEU A 252 -12.44 -5.72 17.90
C LEU A 252 -12.50 -5.12 16.50
N GLN A 253 -12.76 -5.99 15.52
CA GLN A 253 -13.03 -5.53 14.16
C GLN A 253 -14.35 -4.77 14.13
N ARG A 254 -14.31 -3.52 13.66
CA ARG A 254 -15.50 -2.65 13.56
C ARG A 254 -15.84 -2.39 12.10
N LEU A 255 -17.11 -2.62 11.74
CA LEU A 255 -17.65 -2.21 10.46
C LEU A 255 -18.19 -0.78 10.58
N HIS A 256 -17.59 0.15 9.84
CA HIS A 256 -18.08 1.52 9.74
C HIS A 256 -19.04 1.62 8.55
N LEU A 257 -20.28 2.00 8.82
CA LEU A 257 -21.30 2.20 7.80
C LEU A 257 -21.54 3.69 7.57
N ASP A 258 -21.52 4.13 6.32
CA ASP A 258 -21.82 5.52 5.95
C ASP A 258 -23.32 5.85 6.05
N ALA A 259 -24.19 4.85 5.86
CA ALA A 259 -25.63 4.98 5.97
C ALA A 259 -26.31 3.63 6.27
N LEU A 260 -27.41 3.68 7.01
CA LEU A 260 -28.33 2.56 7.19
C LEU A 260 -29.59 2.84 6.39
N THR A 261 -30.01 1.89 5.53
CA THR A 261 -31.31 1.93 4.87
C THR A 261 -32.30 1.01 5.57
N ALA A 262 -33.59 1.33 5.52
CA ALA A 262 -34.64 0.53 6.17
C ALA A 262 -34.65 -0.95 5.69
N GLY A 263 -34.25 -1.20 4.45
CA GLY A 263 -34.13 -2.56 3.90
C GLY A 263 -32.97 -3.37 4.51
N LEU A 264 -31.87 -2.73 4.88
CA LEU A 264 -30.74 -3.37 5.57
C LEU A 264 -31.13 -3.74 7.01
N LEU A 265 -31.88 -2.88 7.70
CA LEU A 265 -32.36 -3.15 9.08
C LEU A 265 -33.23 -4.40 9.14
N ASN A 266 -34.13 -4.59 8.18
CA ASN A 266 -34.97 -5.79 8.12
C ASN A 266 -34.19 -7.08 7.85
N HIS A 267 -33.02 -7.01 7.23
CA HIS A 267 -32.11 -8.15 7.00
C HIS A 267 -31.24 -8.47 8.21
N LEU A 268 -30.82 -7.45 8.95
CA LEU A 268 -30.02 -7.61 10.16
C LEU A 268 -30.83 -8.17 11.33
N ASP A 269 -32.15 -7.88 11.38
CA ASP A 269 -33.06 -8.40 12.41
C ASP A 269 -33.53 -9.85 12.14
N SER A 270 -33.35 -10.36 10.90
CA SER A 270 -33.85 -11.68 10.50
C SER A 270 -32.83 -12.82 10.52
N GLU A 271 -31.52 -12.54 10.54
CA GLU A 271 -30.47 -13.56 10.71
C GLU A 271 -29.26 -13.02 11.48
N PRO A 272 -28.93 -13.58 12.66
CA PRO A 272 -27.65 -13.30 13.28
C PRO A 272 -26.54 -14.05 12.53
N ALA A 273 -25.63 -13.29 11.98
CA ALA A 273 -24.27 -13.70 11.65
C ALA A 273 -24.07 -14.77 10.56
N ASN A 274 -24.24 -14.38 9.30
CA ASN A 274 -23.45 -14.96 8.21
C ASN A 274 -23.30 -13.96 7.05
N LEU A 275 -22.85 -12.74 7.36
CA LEU A 275 -22.22 -11.90 6.35
C LEU A 275 -20.78 -12.40 6.19
N ALA A 276 -20.62 -13.50 5.46
CA ALA A 276 -19.37 -13.79 4.81
C ALA A 276 -19.14 -12.65 3.81
N LEU A 277 -18.21 -11.76 4.14
CA LEU A 277 -17.69 -10.81 3.18
C LEU A 277 -16.99 -11.64 2.10
N ASP A 278 -17.63 -11.79 0.95
CA ASP A 278 -16.98 -12.32 -0.24
C ASP A 278 -15.74 -11.46 -0.50
N GLU A 279 -14.57 -12.07 -0.42
CA GLU A 279 -13.33 -11.43 -0.80
C GLU A 279 -13.44 -11.03 -2.28
N PRO A 280 -13.16 -9.77 -2.65
CA PRO A 280 -13.02 -9.44 -4.05
C PRO A 280 -11.78 -10.15 -4.58
N ALA A 281 -11.99 -10.90 -5.66
CA ALA A 281 -10.99 -11.68 -6.39
C ALA A 281 -9.81 -10.83 -6.91
#